data_d86c6d8081cf4437f19897d53480aa75
#
_entry.id   d86c6d8081cf4437f19897d53480aa75
#
_cell.length_a   1.000
_cell.length_b   1.000
_cell.length_c   1.000
_cell.angle_alpha   90.00
_cell.angle_beta   90.00
_cell.angle_gamma   90.00
#
_symmetry.space_group_name_H-M   'P 1'
#
loop_
_entity.id
_entity.type
_entity.pdbx_description
1 polymer ?
#
loop_
_entity_poly.entity_id
_entity_poly.type
_entity_poly.pdbx_seq_one_letter_code
_entity_poly.pdbx_strand_id
1 'polypeptide(L)'
;MQIEVAPVECYKTDGPKSMWVDTSKEEVLKALKDITTMRRMEIAADLMYKSQLIKGFCHLYDGQEAVAIGMEMGCTKKDHIVTSYRDHCFQYSRGDTVKRVLAELTGRHGGSTKGKGGSMHMYYPKSNFWGGNGIVGAQVWNGWVGVARERVGQEGLERRRGNGRGVWEMGGS
;
A
#
# COMPACT_ATOMS: atom_id res chain seq x y z
N MET A 1 18.51 -11.25 16.00
CA MET A 1 18.20 -12.58 16.53
C MET A 1 17.52 -13.39 15.47
N GLN A 2 17.68 -14.71 15.50
CA GLN A 2 16.94 -15.59 14.58
C GLN A 2 15.67 -16.09 15.27
N ILE A 3 14.55 -16.07 14.55
CA ILE A 3 13.28 -16.61 15.01
C ILE A 3 12.89 -17.74 14.07
N GLU A 4 12.51 -18.88 14.62
CA GLU A 4 11.94 -19.97 13.86
C GLU A 4 10.48 -19.63 13.52
N VAL A 5 10.13 -19.78 12.26
CA VAL A 5 8.76 -19.51 11.76
C VAL A 5 8.01 -20.85 11.74
N ALA A 6 6.73 -20.82 12.05
CA ALA A 6 5.89 -21.98 11.94
C ALA A 6 5.92 -22.57 10.50
N PRO A 7 5.87 -23.92 10.37
CA PRO A 7 5.85 -24.56 9.06
C PRO A 7 4.72 -23.99 8.19
N VAL A 8 5.07 -23.66 6.94
CA VAL A 8 4.12 -23.15 5.94
C VAL A 8 3.89 -24.25 4.91
N GLU A 9 2.63 -24.64 4.73
CA GLU A 9 2.26 -25.54 3.64
C GLU A 9 2.39 -24.79 2.31
N CYS A 10 3.19 -25.35 1.41
CA CYS A 10 3.43 -24.78 0.10
C CYS A 10 2.78 -25.64 -0.98
N TYR A 11 2.03 -25.00 -1.88
CA TYR A 11 1.38 -25.69 -2.99
C TYR A 11 2.08 -25.34 -4.31
N LYS A 12 2.60 -26.36 -4.99
CA LYS A 12 3.32 -26.22 -6.28
C LYS A 12 4.50 -25.22 -6.26
N THR A 13 5.17 -25.12 -5.11
CA THR A 13 6.40 -24.35 -4.95
C THR A 13 7.43 -25.19 -4.20
N ASP A 14 8.71 -24.83 -4.30
CA ASP A 14 9.82 -25.55 -3.61
C ASP A 14 9.83 -25.32 -2.10
N GLY A 15 8.81 -24.68 -1.54
CA GLY A 15 8.72 -24.32 -0.13
C GLY A 15 9.51 -23.05 0.22
N PRO A 16 9.47 -22.63 1.48
CA PRO A 16 10.24 -21.47 1.93
C PRO A 16 11.74 -21.77 1.91
N LYS A 17 12.54 -20.80 1.49
CA LYS A 17 14.02 -20.94 1.44
C LYS A 17 14.63 -21.18 2.82
N SER A 18 14.00 -20.73 3.86
CA SER A 18 14.40 -20.88 5.25
C SER A 18 13.20 -20.82 6.18
N MET A 19 13.25 -21.62 7.25
CA MET A 19 12.30 -21.52 8.36
C MET A 19 12.78 -20.52 9.44
N TRP A 20 13.93 -19.89 9.23
CA TRP A 20 14.53 -18.94 10.15
C TRP A 20 14.51 -17.55 9.53
N VAL A 21 14.07 -16.56 10.30
CA VAL A 21 14.05 -15.15 9.92
C VAL A 21 14.96 -14.36 10.83
N ASP A 22 15.86 -13.60 10.22
CA ASP A 22 16.70 -12.64 10.96
C ASP A 22 15.89 -11.39 11.27
N THR A 23 15.78 -11.05 12.54
CA THR A 23 15.04 -9.85 12.99
C THR A 23 15.68 -9.32 14.29
N SER A 24 15.28 -8.11 14.68
CA SER A 24 15.64 -7.50 15.96
C SER A 24 14.43 -7.43 16.89
N LYS A 25 14.70 -7.29 18.19
CA LYS A 25 13.65 -7.07 19.19
C LYS A 25 12.86 -5.78 18.88
N GLU A 26 13.55 -4.75 18.43
CA GLU A 26 13.00 -3.45 18.09
C GLU A 26 12.02 -3.56 16.90
N GLU A 27 12.38 -4.33 15.87
CA GLU A 27 11.51 -4.59 14.71
C GLU A 27 10.25 -5.32 15.12
N VAL A 28 10.36 -6.37 15.92
CA VAL A 28 9.20 -7.14 16.40
C VAL A 28 8.29 -6.30 17.27
N LEU A 29 8.85 -5.49 18.20
CA LEU A 29 8.07 -4.59 19.04
C LEU A 29 7.39 -3.50 18.21
N LYS A 30 8.07 -2.97 17.20
CA LYS A 30 7.48 -2.01 16.26
C LYS A 30 6.32 -2.64 15.49
N ALA A 31 6.51 -3.83 14.95
CA ALA A 31 5.46 -4.57 14.23
C ALA A 31 4.23 -4.80 15.12
N LEU A 32 4.43 -5.23 16.36
CA LEU A 32 3.36 -5.45 17.33
C LEU A 32 2.61 -4.15 17.64
N LYS A 33 3.33 -3.04 17.83
CA LYS A 33 2.74 -1.72 18.04
C LYS A 33 1.91 -1.28 16.84
N ASP A 34 2.43 -1.46 15.64
CA ASP A 34 1.77 -1.06 14.40
C ASP A 34 0.50 -1.90 14.17
N ILE A 35 0.54 -3.23 14.34
CA ILE A 35 -0.62 -4.13 14.27
C ILE A 35 -1.68 -3.72 15.28
N THR A 36 -1.28 -3.45 16.52
CA THR A 36 -2.20 -3.00 17.57
C THR A 36 -2.84 -1.66 17.25
N THR A 37 -2.07 -0.74 16.69
CA THR A 37 -2.56 0.59 16.28
C THR A 37 -3.56 0.45 15.12
N MET A 38 -3.26 -0.37 14.12
CA MET A 38 -4.16 -0.67 12.99
C MET A 38 -5.48 -1.26 13.49
N ARG A 39 -5.44 -2.27 14.35
CA ARG A 39 -6.64 -2.87 14.93
C ARG A 39 -7.50 -1.84 15.64
N ARG A 40 -6.91 -0.99 16.47
CA ARG A 40 -7.64 0.06 17.19
C ARG A 40 -8.21 1.13 16.26
N MET A 41 -7.48 1.45 15.19
CA MET A 41 -7.95 2.35 14.14
C MET A 41 -9.19 1.79 13.44
N GLU A 42 -9.17 0.51 13.06
CA GLU A 42 -10.30 -0.13 12.40
C GLU A 42 -11.53 -0.26 13.32
N ILE A 43 -11.33 -0.58 14.60
CA ILE A 43 -12.42 -0.58 15.59
C ILE A 43 -13.03 0.82 15.71
N ALA A 44 -12.22 1.87 15.72
CA ALA A 44 -12.72 3.24 15.75
C ALA A 44 -13.48 3.59 14.45
N ALA A 45 -12.98 3.13 13.29
CA ALA A 45 -13.66 3.30 12.01
C ALA A 45 -15.03 2.58 11.99
N ASP A 46 -15.12 1.37 12.54
CA ASP A 46 -16.39 0.63 12.66
C ASP A 46 -17.41 1.39 13.52
N LEU A 47 -16.96 1.93 14.65
CA LEU A 47 -17.83 2.76 15.52
C LEU A 47 -18.31 4.02 14.79
N MET A 48 -17.43 4.70 14.05
CA MET A 48 -17.80 5.85 13.23
C MET A 48 -18.77 5.48 12.10
N TYR A 49 -18.59 4.31 11.51
CA TYR A 49 -19.50 3.81 10.48
C TYR A 49 -20.88 3.52 11.03
N LYS A 50 -20.97 2.81 12.17
CA LYS A 50 -22.23 2.54 12.88
C LYS A 50 -22.95 3.81 13.33
N SER A 51 -22.18 4.86 13.66
CA SER A 51 -22.70 6.19 14.00
C SER A 51 -23.03 7.04 12.76
N GLN A 52 -22.96 6.49 11.53
CA GLN A 52 -23.25 7.18 10.28
C GLN A 52 -22.34 8.39 9.97
N LEU A 53 -21.18 8.47 10.62
CA LEU A 53 -20.17 9.49 10.34
C LEU A 53 -19.38 9.17 9.08
N ILE A 54 -19.22 7.88 8.77
CA ILE A 54 -18.65 7.39 7.51
C ILE A 54 -19.80 7.02 6.59
N LYS A 55 -19.83 7.60 5.41
CA LYS A 55 -20.87 7.37 4.41
C LYS A 55 -20.38 6.48 3.28
N GLY A 56 -21.27 5.67 2.72
CA GLY A 56 -20.95 4.72 1.67
C GLY A 56 -20.37 3.41 2.24
N PHE A 57 -19.54 2.73 1.46
CA PHE A 57 -18.89 1.49 1.91
C PHE A 57 -17.73 1.78 2.86
N CYS A 58 -17.60 0.95 3.89
CA CYS A 58 -16.44 0.94 4.78
C CYS A 58 -15.88 -0.49 4.85
N HIS A 59 -14.75 -0.71 4.20
CA HIS A 59 -14.10 -2.01 4.13
C HIS A 59 -12.97 -2.06 5.17
N LEU A 60 -13.31 -2.54 6.38
CA LEU A 60 -12.37 -2.67 7.48
C LEU A 60 -11.27 -3.68 7.16
N TYR A 61 -10.09 -3.44 7.69
CA TYR A 61 -8.90 -4.30 7.55
C TYR A 61 -8.67 -5.19 8.77
N ASP A 62 -9.60 -5.21 9.71
CA ASP A 62 -9.52 -5.97 10.96
C ASP A 62 -9.36 -7.48 10.68
N GLY A 63 -8.41 -8.10 11.38
CA GLY A 63 -8.02 -9.50 11.18
C GLY A 63 -6.93 -9.72 10.11
N GLN A 64 -6.54 -8.72 9.34
CA GLN A 64 -5.54 -8.84 8.27
C GLN A 64 -4.31 -7.94 8.50
N GLU A 65 -4.16 -7.32 9.66
CA GLU A 65 -3.11 -6.33 9.94
C GLU A 65 -1.71 -6.91 9.79
N ALA A 66 -1.54 -8.19 10.15
CA ALA A 66 -0.26 -8.88 10.00
C ALA A 66 0.18 -8.98 8.53
N VAL A 67 -0.77 -9.08 7.59
CA VAL A 67 -0.47 -9.09 6.14
C VAL A 67 0.11 -7.74 5.72
N ALA A 68 -0.52 -6.63 6.11
CA ALA A 68 -0.03 -5.29 5.77
C ALA A 68 1.38 -5.04 6.34
N ILE A 69 1.62 -5.42 7.59
CA ILE A 69 2.94 -5.25 8.22
C ILE A 69 3.98 -6.18 7.61
N GLY A 70 3.65 -7.44 7.35
CA GLY A 70 4.57 -8.39 6.71
C GLY A 70 4.99 -7.93 5.31
N MET A 71 4.06 -7.42 4.52
CA MET A 71 4.37 -6.84 3.22
C MET A 71 5.24 -5.58 3.35
N GLU A 72 4.94 -4.70 4.29
CA GLU A 72 5.75 -3.49 4.51
C GLU A 72 7.17 -3.81 4.98
N MET A 73 7.35 -4.86 5.79
CA MET A 73 8.69 -5.32 6.21
C MET A 73 9.50 -5.90 5.05
N GLY A 74 8.84 -6.48 4.05
CA GLY A 74 9.48 -7.00 2.84
C GLY A 74 9.74 -5.96 1.76
N CYS A 75 9.19 -4.75 1.89
CA CYS A 75 9.28 -3.68 0.90
C CYS A 75 10.05 -2.48 1.44
N THR A 76 10.58 -1.67 0.53
CA THR A 76 11.15 -0.36 0.84
C THR A 76 10.14 0.76 0.55
N LYS A 77 10.38 1.95 1.08
CA LYS A 77 9.53 3.13 0.77
C LYS A 77 9.65 3.58 -0.70
N LYS A 78 10.65 3.08 -1.43
CA LYS A 78 10.83 3.34 -2.87
C LYS A 78 9.94 2.44 -3.73
N ASP A 79 9.52 1.29 -3.20
CA ASP A 79 8.66 0.37 -3.92
C ASP A 79 7.25 0.93 -4.05
N HIS A 80 6.66 0.75 -5.22
CA HIS A 80 5.33 1.19 -5.54
C HIS A 80 4.31 0.16 -5.08
N ILE A 81 3.29 0.59 -4.33
CA ILE A 81 2.19 -0.27 -3.87
C ILE A 81 0.89 0.19 -4.48
N VAL A 82 0.19 -0.76 -5.09
CA VAL A 82 -1.20 -0.66 -5.54
C VAL A 82 -1.96 -1.82 -4.93
N THR A 83 -3.13 -1.59 -4.36
CA THR A 83 -3.91 -2.61 -3.66
C THR A 83 -5.39 -2.56 -4.05
N SER A 84 -6.17 -3.45 -3.46
CA SER A 84 -7.62 -3.48 -3.59
C SER A 84 -8.29 -2.42 -2.68
N TYR A 85 -9.60 -2.50 -2.58
CA TYR A 85 -10.45 -1.58 -1.81
C TYR A 85 -10.22 -1.60 -0.29
N ARG A 86 -9.53 -2.61 0.24
CA ARG A 86 -9.23 -2.76 1.66
C ARG A 86 -7.81 -2.24 1.91
N ASP A 87 -7.67 -0.94 2.04
CA ASP A 87 -6.39 -0.23 1.94
C ASP A 87 -6.02 0.65 3.15
N HIS A 88 -6.87 0.73 4.20
CA HIS A 88 -6.64 1.56 5.38
C HIS A 88 -5.29 1.29 6.05
N CYS A 89 -4.97 0.01 6.29
CA CYS A 89 -3.73 -0.39 6.94
C CYS A 89 -2.51 -0.18 6.05
N PHE A 90 -2.64 -0.33 4.72
CA PHE A 90 -1.57 0.04 3.79
C PHE A 90 -1.28 1.53 3.81
N GLN A 91 -2.30 2.38 3.83
CA GLN A 91 -2.14 3.82 3.97
C GLN A 91 -1.33 4.16 5.23
N TYR A 92 -1.69 3.55 6.37
CA TYR A 92 -0.98 3.74 7.63
C TYR A 92 0.46 3.19 7.57
N SER A 93 0.67 1.96 7.11
CA SER A 93 2.01 1.34 7.06
C SER A 93 2.97 2.09 6.15
N ARG A 94 2.47 2.71 5.08
CA ARG A 94 3.26 3.56 4.19
C ARG A 94 3.63 4.91 4.80
N GLY A 95 3.20 5.20 6.03
CA GLY A 95 3.66 6.33 6.84
C GLY A 95 2.66 7.48 6.96
N ASP A 96 1.41 7.27 6.56
CA ASP A 96 0.36 8.23 6.89
C ASP A 96 -0.09 8.05 8.34
N THR A 97 -0.86 8.97 8.86
CA THR A 97 -1.30 8.99 10.25
C THR A 97 -2.72 8.46 10.40
N VAL A 98 -3.02 7.82 11.55
CA VAL A 98 -4.38 7.42 11.91
C VAL A 98 -5.38 8.57 11.74
N LYS A 99 -5.00 9.78 12.16
CA LYS A 99 -5.83 10.98 12.01
C LYS A 99 -6.22 11.24 10.55
N ARG A 100 -5.28 11.09 9.62
CA ARG A 100 -5.53 11.35 8.19
C ARG A 100 -6.37 10.24 7.55
N VAL A 101 -6.11 8.98 7.94
CA VAL A 101 -6.95 7.85 7.51
C VAL A 101 -8.40 8.06 7.95
N LEU A 102 -8.65 8.32 9.23
CA LEU A 102 -10.01 8.56 9.74
C LEU A 102 -10.65 9.84 9.17
N ALA A 103 -9.85 10.87 8.90
CA ALA A 103 -10.34 12.08 8.22
C ALA A 103 -10.79 11.79 6.78
N GLU A 104 -10.06 10.94 6.06
CA GLU A 104 -10.45 10.52 4.71
C GLU A 104 -11.76 9.73 4.73
N LEU A 105 -11.88 8.75 5.64
CA LEU A 105 -13.09 7.94 5.83
C LEU A 105 -14.32 8.80 6.13
N THR A 106 -14.15 9.86 6.91
CA THR A 106 -15.25 10.78 7.30
C THR A 106 -15.47 11.92 6.30
N GLY A 107 -14.83 11.89 5.15
CA GLY A 107 -15.00 12.91 4.08
C GLY A 107 -14.43 14.27 4.46
N ARG A 108 -13.42 14.34 5.33
CA ARG A 108 -12.83 15.60 5.80
C ARG A 108 -11.64 16.01 4.97
N HIS A 109 -11.47 17.32 4.79
CA HIS A 109 -10.37 17.92 4.02
C HIS A 109 -8.97 17.56 4.55
N GLY A 110 -8.85 17.18 5.83
CA GLY A 110 -7.59 16.72 6.44
C GLY A 110 -7.16 15.29 6.02
N GLY A 111 -7.97 14.57 5.25
CA GLY A 111 -7.63 13.27 4.69
C GLY A 111 -6.59 13.34 3.58
N SER A 112 -6.09 12.19 3.15
CA SER A 112 -5.04 12.06 2.13
C SER A 112 -5.47 12.59 0.75
N THR A 113 -6.71 12.38 0.38
CA THR A 113 -7.34 12.89 -0.86
C THR A 113 -8.40 13.96 -0.58
N LYS A 114 -8.25 14.67 0.53
CA LYS A 114 -9.17 15.73 0.98
C LYS A 114 -10.60 15.25 1.22
N GLY A 115 -10.74 13.98 1.64
CA GLY A 115 -12.03 13.36 1.92
C GLY A 115 -12.84 12.94 0.69
N LYS A 116 -12.22 12.90 -0.49
CA LYS A 116 -12.90 12.56 -1.76
C LYS A 116 -12.86 11.06 -2.07
N GLY A 117 -11.87 10.34 -1.54
CA GLY A 117 -11.66 8.91 -1.81
C GLY A 117 -12.51 8.01 -0.92
N GLY A 118 -12.77 8.41 0.32
CA GLY A 118 -13.46 7.58 1.30
C GLY A 118 -12.66 6.33 1.67
N SER A 119 -13.38 5.21 1.92
CA SER A 119 -12.76 3.97 2.40
C SER A 119 -11.93 3.22 1.36
N MET A 120 -12.21 3.37 0.07
CA MET A 120 -11.66 2.50 -0.98
C MET A 120 -10.58 3.16 -1.85
N HIS A 121 -10.38 4.45 -1.69
CA HIS A 121 -9.53 5.22 -2.60
C HIS A 121 -8.58 6.14 -1.81
N MET A 122 -7.73 5.51 -1.02
CA MET A 122 -6.68 6.18 -0.25
C MET A 122 -5.37 6.19 -1.03
N TYR A 123 -4.67 7.32 -1.04
CA TYR A 123 -3.43 7.51 -1.78
C TYR A 123 -2.41 8.24 -0.91
N TYR A 124 -1.15 7.77 -0.94
CA TYR A 124 -0.05 8.46 -0.26
C TYR A 124 1.21 8.49 -1.15
N PRO A 125 1.23 9.40 -2.15
CA PRO A 125 2.32 9.48 -3.15
C PRO A 125 3.70 9.69 -2.55
N LYS A 126 3.79 10.32 -1.37
CA LYS A 126 5.07 10.55 -0.67
C LYS A 126 5.84 9.27 -0.35
N SER A 127 5.16 8.15 -0.24
CA SER A 127 5.73 6.82 0.00
C SER A 127 5.33 5.82 -1.07
N ASN A 128 5.07 6.29 -2.30
CA ASN A 128 4.72 5.47 -3.46
C ASN A 128 3.52 4.55 -3.22
N PHE A 129 2.55 5.00 -2.44
CA PHE A 129 1.27 4.31 -2.27
C PHE A 129 0.22 4.92 -3.21
N TRP A 130 -0.16 4.15 -4.23
CA TRP A 130 -1.04 4.57 -5.30
C TRP A 130 -2.46 4.07 -5.14
N GLY A 131 -2.75 3.58 -3.96
CA GLY A 131 -4.09 3.44 -3.44
C GLY A 131 -4.82 2.16 -3.71
N GLY A 132 -6.03 2.19 -3.24
CA GLY A 132 -7.03 1.15 -3.37
C GLY A 132 -7.88 1.29 -4.64
N ASN A 133 -8.37 0.15 -5.07
CA ASN A 133 -9.29 0.05 -6.21
C ASN A 133 -10.56 -0.66 -5.77
N GLY A 134 -11.72 -0.04 -6.01
CA GLY A 134 -13.02 -0.63 -5.69
C GLY A 134 -13.33 -1.87 -6.52
N ILE A 135 -12.82 -1.94 -7.75
CA ILE A 135 -13.02 -3.09 -8.64
C ILE A 135 -11.98 -4.17 -8.32
N VAL A 136 -12.44 -5.36 -7.99
CA VAL A 136 -11.57 -6.51 -7.69
C VAL A 136 -10.74 -6.88 -8.91
N GLY A 137 -9.40 -6.94 -8.73
CA GLY A 137 -8.45 -7.24 -9.80
C GLY A 137 -7.91 -6.01 -10.55
N ALA A 138 -8.53 -4.84 -10.44
CA ALA A 138 -8.08 -3.62 -11.13
C ALA A 138 -6.66 -3.18 -10.71
N GLN A 139 -6.26 -3.48 -9.49
CA GLN A 139 -4.90 -3.20 -9.00
C GLN A 139 -3.81 -3.92 -9.82
N VAL A 140 -4.09 -5.10 -10.36
CA VAL A 140 -3.15 -5.86 -11.19
C VAL A 140 -2.86 -5.11 -12.49
N TRP A 141 -3.90 -4.62 -13.16
CA TRP A 141 -3.77 -3.81 -14.37
C TRP A 141 -3.05 -2.48 -14.10
N ASN A 142 -3.46 -1.78 -13.04
CA ASN A 142 -2.85 -0.52 -12.67
C ASN A 142 -1.36 -0.67 -12.31
N GLY A 143 -0.99 -1.75 -11.61
CA GLY A 143 0.39 -2.09 -11.31
C GLY A 143 1.20 -2.35 -12.58
N TRP A 144 0.65 -3.12 -13.53
CA TRP A 144 1.31 -3.40 -14.80
C TRP A 144 1.54 -2.12 -15.64
N VAL A 145 0.54 -1.27 -15.74
CA VAL A 145 0.66 0.03 -16.45
C VAL A 145 1.70 0.93 -15.77
N GLY A 146 1.75 0.95 -14.43
CA GLY A 146 2.77 1.69 -13.68
C GLY A 146 4.19 1.24 -14.01
N VAL A 147 4.45 -0.06 -13.96
CA VAL A 147 5.76 -0.66 -14.31
C VAL A 147 6.13 -0.39 -15.78
N ALA A 148 5.17 -0.52 -16.69
CA ALA A 148 5.41 -0.24 -18.11
C ALA A 148 5.80 1.23 -18.32
N ARG A 149 5.14 2.18 -17.67
CA ARG A 149 5.47 3.62 -17.77
C ARG A 149 6.85 3.94 -17.20
N GLU A 150 7.22 3.29 -16.10
CA GLU A 150 8.55 3.49 -15.48
C GLU A 150 9.66 2.99 -16.40
N ARG A 151 9.51 1.81 -17.00
CA ARG A 151 10.47 1.27 -17.99
C ARG A 151 10.62 2.20 -19.20
N VAL A 152 9.52 2.64 -19.78
CA VAL A 152 9.55 3.58 -20.91
C VAL A 152 10.20 4.92 -20.51
N GLY A 153 9.93 5.41 -19.30
CA GLY A 153 10.56 6.61 -18.76
C GLY A 153 12.08 6.45 -18.57
N GLN A 154 12.54 5.31 -18.08
CA GLN A 154 13.97 5.01 -17.91
C GLN A 154 14.68 4.89 -19.27
N GLU A 155 14.12 4.13 -20.20
CA GLU A 155 14.66 4.02 -21.56
C GLU A 155 14.71 5.37 -22.29
N GLY A 156 13.69 6.22 -22.10
CA GLY A 156 13.66 7.58 -22.63
C GLY A 156 14.72 8.48 -22.02
N LEU A 157 15.04 8.31 -20.74
CA LEU A 157 16.10 9.06 -20.04
C LEU A 157 17.50 8.58 -20.46
N GLU A 158 17.69 7.28 -20.66
CA GLU A 158 18.95 6.72 -21.14
C GLU A 158 19.23 7.13 -22.60
N ARG A 159 18.21 7.13 -23.46
CA ARG A 159 18.33 7.66 -24.84
C ARG A 159 18.68 9.15 -24.87
N ARG A 160 18.12 9.95 -23.92
CA ARG A 160 18.48 11.38 -23.79
C ARG A 160 19.90 11.60 -23.28
N ARG A 161 20.44 10.71 -22.44
CA ARG A 161 21.83 10.77 -21.97
C ARG A 161 22.84 10.26 -23.01
N GLY A 162 22.41 9.32 -23.87
CA GLY A 162 23.25 8.73 -24.90
C GLY A 162 23.33 9.55 -26.20
N ASN A 163 22.36 10.41 -26.49
CA ASN A 163 22.32 11.23 -27.72
C ASN A 163 22.10 12.70 -27.40
N GLY A 164 23.17 13.44 -27.29
CA GLY A 164 23.17 14.91 -27.17
C GLY A 164 22.67 15.65 -28.42
N ARG A 165 21.82 15.05 -29.24
CA ARG A 165 21.04 15.69 -30.33
C ARG A 165 19.93 14.73 -30.78
N GLY A 166 18.71 15.02 -30.48
CA GLY A 166 17.54 14.29 -30.98
C GLY A 166 16.31 15.17 -30.92
N VAL A 167 16.04 15.83 -32.02
CA VAL A 167 14.76 16.54 -32.28
C VAL A 167 13.68 15.47 -32.43
N TRP A 168 12.58 15.64 -31.67
CA TRP A 168 11.38 14.83 -31.82
C TRP A 168 10.53 15.43 -32.95
N GLU A 169 10.55 14.83 -34.13
CA GLU A 169 9.46 15.05 -35.09
C GLU A 169 8.27 14.20 -34.72
N MET A 170 7.19 14.86 -34.31
CA MET A 170 5.88 14.24 -34.24
C MET A 170 5.34 14.14 -35.67
N GLY A 171 5.45 12.96 -36.25
CA GLY A 171 4.79 12.64 -37.52
C GLY A 171 3.29 12.63 -37.29
N GLY A 172 2.60 13.67 -37.79
CA GLY A 172 1.17 13.67 -38.04
C GLY A 172 0.88 13.08 -39.40
N SER A 173 -0.05 12.16 -39.46
CA SER A 173 -1.00 11.90 -40.54
C SER A 173 -2.01 10.86 -40.06
#